data_e9cc355dd69fabbe53ff86725594b5ae
#
_entry.id   e9cc355dd69fabbe53ff86725594b5ae
#
_cell.length_a   1.000
_cell.length_b   1.000
_cell.length_c   1.000
_cell.angle_alpha   90.00
_cell.angle_beta   90.00
_cell.angle_gamma   90.00
#
_symmetry.space_group_name_H-M   'P 1'
#
loop_
_entity.id
_entity.type
_entity.pdbx_description
1 polymer ?
#
loop_
_entity_poly.entity_id
_entity_poly.type
_entity_poly.pdbx_seq_one_letter_code
_entity_poly.pdbx_strand_id
1 'polypeptide(L)'
;LDFFRNISSYENQIYAFEEQIKIAIKHNKPLFLHQRDSHNDFIKMLKKYKDYLPKCVVHCFTGSKNELDEYLEYDFFVGLTGWICDERRNHVLRETVKSIPIEKLMIETDCPYLIPRNIKTKGNRNEPSFLPHIANEVSMLLDTPRRRRNRPPARAAPTRRLRLALASVSSHSAPESPPWPGSPAFPAPLTCTTP
;
A
#
# COMPACT_ATOMS: atom_id res chain seq x y z
N LEU A 1 9.42 5.54 4.45
CA LEU A 1 10.28 5.69 5.62
C LEU A 1 10.47 4.34 6.31
N ASP A 2 11.69 4.02 6.75
CA ASP A 2 12.01 2.79 7.48
C ASP A 2 12.97 3.11 8.63
N PHE A 3 12.42 3.35 9.81
CA PHE A 3 13.23 3.65 11.00
C PHE A 3 13.64 2.38 11.74
N PHE A 4 13.13 1.21 11.37
CA PHE A 4 13.57 -0.07 11.90
C PHE A 4 14.95 -0.47 11.38
N ARG A 5 15.16 -0.40 10.05
CA ARG A 5 16.43 -0.81 9.43
C ARG A 5 17.51 0.24 9.60
N ASN A 6 17.12 1.50 9.65
CA ASN A 6 17.99 2.67 9.86
C ASN A 6 19.27 2.68 8.96
N ILE A 7 19.09 2.32 7.69
CA ILE A 7 20.19 2.25 6.70
C ILE A 7 20.69 3.66 6.33
N SER A 8 19.80 4.66 6.41
CA SER A 8 20.11 6.07 6.17
C SER A 8 19.65 6.89 7.37
N SER A 9 20.29 8.05 7.62
CA SER A 9 19.91 8.91 8.73
C SER A 9 18.44 9.35 8.63
N TYR A 10 17.84 9.70 9.76
CA TYR A 10 16.49 10.22 9.83
C TYR A 10 16.28 11.40 8.87
N GLU A 11 17.18 12.40 8.91
CA GLU A 11 17.10 13.61 8.10
C GLU A 11 17.11 13.30 6.60
N ASN A 12 18.00 12.38 6.19
CA ASN A 12 18.10 11.94 4.79
C ASN A 12 16.85 11.20 4.34
N GLN A 13 16.27 10.35 5.19
CA GLN A 13 15.02 9.65 4.87
C GLN A 13 13.86 10.64 4.73
N ILE A 14 13.72 11.59 5.65
CA ILE A 14 12.67 12.63 5.59
C ILE A 14 12.83 13.49 4.34
N TYR A 15 14.03 13.96 4.06
CA TYR A 15 14.32 14.76 2.87
C TYR A 15 13.98 14.01 1.57
N ALA A 16 14.49 12.77 1.44
CA ALA A 16 14.24 11.97 0.24
C ALA A 16 12.74 11.64 0.06
N PHE A 17 12.03 11.36 1.14
CA PHE A 17 10.61 11.10 1.11
C PHE A 17 9.82 12.32 0.62
N GLU A 18 10.14 13.50 1.16
CA GLU A 18 9.50 14.75 0.76
C GLU A 18 9.74 15.05 -0.73
N GLU A 19 10.98 14.91 -1.21
CA GLU A 19 11.30 15.16 -2.61
C GLU A 19 10.60 14.18 -3.56
N GLN A 20 10.47 12.91 -3.19
CA GLN A 20 9.71 11.93 -3.96
C GLN A 20 8.22 12.26 -4.03
N ILE A 21 7.62 12.75 -2.93
CA ILE A 21 6.23 13.25 -2.94
C ILE A 21 6.08 14.39 -3.94
N LYS A 22 6.98 15.38 -3.90
CA LYS A 22 6.96 16.53 -4.83
C LYS A 22 7.06 16.08 -6.29
N ILE A 23 7.96 15.11 -6.58
CA ILE A 23 8.09 14.54 -7.93
C ILE A 23 6.81 13.85 -8.37
N ALA A 24 6.21 13.03 -7.50
CA ALA A 24 4.97 12.33 -7.80
C ALA A 24 3.82 13.29 -8.10
N ILE A 25 3.69 14.35 -7.31
CA ILE A 25 2.68 15.41 -7.52
C ILE A 25 2.94 16.11 -8.86
N LYS A 26 4.18 16.57 -9.10
CA LYS A 26 4.57 17.25 -10.35
C LYS A 26 4.20 16.45 -11.60
N HIS A 27 4.36 15.14 -11.55
CA HIS A 27 4.12 14.26 -12.69
C HIS A 27 2.77 13.54 -12.64
N ASN A 28 1.94 13.85 -11.64
CA ASN A 28 0.65 13.19 -11.36
C ASN A 28 0.76 11.66 -11.42
N LYS A 29 1.78 11.09 -10.72
CA LYS A 29 2.04 9.65 -10.67
C LYS A 29 1.66 9.09 -9.31
N PRO A 30 0.98 7.93 -9.26
CA PRO A 30 0.64 7.30 -7.99
C PRO A 30 1.89 7.00 -7.16
N LEU A 31 1.73 7.08 -5.83
CA LEU A 31 2.78 6.76 -4.86
C LEU A 31 2.60 5.34 -4.33
N PHE A 32 3.69 4.58 -4.36
CA PHE A 32 3.83 3.30 -3.69
C PHE A 32 4.67 3.53 -2.42
N LEU A 33 4.01 3.49 -1.26
CA LEU A 33 4.53 4.03 -0.01
C LEU A 33 4.97 2.93 0.94
N HIS A 34 6.22 2.99 1.39
CA HIS A 34 6.76 2.11 2.43
C HIS A 34 6.82 2.83 3.79
N GLN A 35 6.30 2.18 4.82
CA GLN A 35 6.34 2.64 6.20
C GLN A 35 6.74 1.48 7.13
N ARG A 36 7.76 1.69 7.98
CA ARG A 36 8.12 0.78 9.05
C ARG A 36 8.67 1.54 10.25
N ASP A 37 7.98 1.43 11.40
CA ASP A 37 8.29 2.13 12.66
C ASP A 37 8.41 3.66 12.49
N SER A 38 7.68 4.23 11.51
CA SER A 38 7.77 5.64 11.12
C SER A 38 6.42 6.31 10.92
N HIS A 39 5.32 5.70 11.41
CA HIS A 39 3.95 6.11 11.11
C HIS A 39 3.71 7.60 11.36
N ASN A 40 4.13 8.14 12.52
CA ASN A 40 3.85 9.52 12.89
C ASN A 40 4.47 10.53 11.91
N ASP A 41 5.75 10.34 11.55
CA ASP A 41 6.44 11.22 10.61
C ASP A 41 5.94 11.00 9.18
N PHE A 42 5.62 9.75 8.85
CA PHE A 42 5.07 9.38 7.56
C PHE A 42 3.73 10.08 7.30
N ILE A 43 2.77 9.99 8.23
CA ILE A 43 1.46 10.61 8.07
C ILE A 43 1.54 12.14 8.15
N LYS A 44 2.40 12.67 9.04
CA LYS A 44 2.65 14.11 9.14
C LYS A 44 3.16 14.71 7.83
N MET A 45 4.08 14.01 7.15
CA MET A 45 4.59 14.43 5.85
C MET A 45 3.51 14.41 4.77
N LEU A 46 2.74 13.33 4.69
CA LEU A 46 1.65 13.21 3.71
C LEU A 46 0.54 14.25 3.95
N LYS A 47 0.24 14.55 5.22
CA LYS A 47 -0.72 15.60 5.61
C LYS A 47 -0.33 16.98 5.06
N LYS A 48 0.96 17.30 5.04
CA LYS A 48 1.48 18.57 4.48
C LYS A 48 1.10 18.75 3.01
N TYR A 49 0.93 17.65 2.27
CA TYR A 49 0.65 17.65 0.84
C TYR A 49 -0.76 17.15 0.48
N LYS A 50 -1.65 17.00 1.46
CA LYS A 50 -2.95 16.33 1.35
C LYS A 50 -3.72 16.69 0.08
N ASP A 51 -3.86 17.99 -0.21
CA ASP A 51 -4.71 18.48 -1.29
C ASP A 51 -4.12 18.27 -2.69
N TYR A 52 -2.88 17.82 -2.77
CA TYR A 52 -2.13 17.64 -4.02
C TYR A 52 -1.72 16.18 -4.25
N LEU A 53 -1.90 15.32 -3.25
CA LEU A 53 -1.47 13.93 -3.35
C LEU A 53 -2.17 13.21 -4.50
N PRO A 54 -1.42 12.53 -5.38
CA PRO A 54 -2.01 11.58 -6.32
C PRO A 54 -2.53 10.36 -5.55
N LYS A 55 -3.05 9.37 -6.27
CA LYS A 55 -3.42 8.09 -5.63
C LYS A 55 -2.21 7.46 -4.94
N CYS A 56 -2.43 6.99 -3.71
CA CYS A 56 -1.40 6.39 -2.88
C CYS A 56 -1.79 4.98 -2.46
N VAL A 57 -0.81 4.08 -2.38
CA VAL A 57 -0.96 2.78 -1.74
C VAL A 57 0.09 2.65 -0.64
N VAL A 58 -0.34 2.34 0.57
CA VAL A 58 0.54 1.93 1.66
C VAL A 58 0.86 0.46 1.47
N HIS A 59 2.07 0.19 1.04
CA HIS A 59 2.60 -1.13 0.73
C HIS A 59 2.88 -1.93 2.01
N CYS A 60 2.66 -3.24 1.94
CA CYS A 60 2.98 -4.19 3.02
C CYS A 60 2.48 -3.73 4.39
N PHE A 61 1.20 -3.34 4.45
CA PHE A 61 0.60 -2.87 5.69
C PHE A 61 0.59 -3.97 6.75
N THR A 62 1.11 -3.66 7.93
CA THR A 62 1.17 -4.54 9.10
C THR A 62 0.73 -3.84 10.39
N GLY A 63 0.20 -2.63 10.25
CA GLY A 63 -0.10 -1.73 11.34
C GLY A 63 -1.40 -2.04 12.11
N SER A 64 -1.69 -1.15 13.03
CA SER A 64 -2.89 -1.17 13.88
C SER A 64 -4.11 -0.62 13.13
N LYS A 65 -5.29 -0.80 13.77
CA LYS A 65 -6.54 -0.22 13.27
C LYS A 65 -6.48 1.31 13.22
N ASN A 66 -5.85 1.96 14.20
CA ASN A 66 -5.75 3.42 14.23
C ASN A 66 -4.92 3.94 13.03
N GLU A 67 -3.79 3.29 12.74
CA GLU A 67 -2.99 3.62 11.55
C GLU A 67 -3.76 3.39 10.26
N LEU A 68 -4.55 2.30 10.19
CA LEU A 68 -5.42 2.05 9.04
C LEU A 68 -6.46 3.16 8.86
N ASP A 69 -7.13 3.56 9.94
CA ASP A 69 -8.17 4.59 9.88
C ASP A 69 -7.60 5.92 9.36
N GLU A 70 -6.40 6.31 9.81
CA GLU A 70 -5.72 7.49 9.28
C GLU A 70 -5.42 7.37 7.77
N TYR A 71 -4.98 6.22 7.28
CA TYR A 71 -4.75 6.02 5.85
C TYR A 71 -6.05 6.08 5.03
N LEU A 72 -7.13 5.55 5.56
CA LEU A 72 -8.44 5.58 4.89
C LEU A 72 -9.04 7.01 4.85
N GLU A 73 -8.78 7.86 5.86
CA GLU A 73 -9.15 9.28 5.84
C GLU A 73 -8.50 10.05 4.68
N TYR A 74 -7.33 9.60 4.22
CA TYR A 74 -6.63 10.16 3.05
C TYR A 74 -6.98 9.45 1.74
N ASP A 75 -7.97 8.59 1.73
CA ASP A 75 -8.39 7.83 0.55
C ASP A 75 -7.32 6.87 0.01
N PHE A 76 -6.34 6.45 0.83
CA PHE A 76 -5.25 5.57 0.41
C PHE A 76 -5.73 4.14 0.20
N PHE A 77 -5.04 3.44 -0.69
CA PHE A 77 -5.12 2.00 -0.83
C PHE A 77 -4.16 1.32 0.16
N VAL A 78 -4.49 0.10 0.55
CA VAL A 78 -3.72 -0.67 1.52
C VAL A 78 -3.32 -2.00 0.91
N GLY A 79 -2.03 -2.25 0.79
CA GLY A 79 -1.44 -3.47 0.23
C GLY A 79 -1.17 -4.51 1.31
N LEU A 80 -1.64 -5.73 1.10
CA LEU A 80 -1.40 -6.88 1.98
C LEU A 80 -0.48 -7.90 1.32
N THR A 81 0.53 -8.33 2.05
CA THR A 81 1.54 -9.30 1.61
C THR A 81 1.36 -10.67 2.26
N GLY A 82 2.31 -11.57 2.01
CA GLY A 82 2.39 -12.86 2.70
C GLY A 82 2.52 -12.78 4.22
N TRP A 83 2.70 -11.58 4.80
CA TRP A 83 2.64 -11.37 6.25
C TRP A 83 1.32 -11.82 6.86
N ILE A 84 0.19 -11.63 6.15
CA ILE A 84 -1.13 -12.09 6.61
C ILE A 84 -1.20 -13.61 6.82
N CYS A 85 -0.33 -14.37 6.15
CA CYS A 85 -0.23 -15.82 6.24
C CYS A 85 0.76 -16.30 7.34
N ASP A 86 1.39 -15.40 8.11
CA ASP A 86 2.34 -15.75 9.17
C ASP A 86 1.67 -15.70 10.56
N GLU A 87 1.13 -16.83 11.00
CA GLU A 87 0.36 -16.96 12.26
C GLU A 87 1.13 -16.52 13.51
N ARG A 88 2.47 -16.46 13.47
CA ARG A 88 3.30 -16.08 14.62
C ARG A 88 3.20 -14.59 14.96
N ARG A 89 2.79 -13.75 14.01
CA ARG A 89 2.87 -12.28 14.13
C ARG A 89 1.78 -11.51 13.39
N ASN A 90 0.79 -12.19 12.85
CA ASN A 90 -0.29 -11.55 12.08
C ASN A 90 -1.54 -11.23 12.90
N HIS A 91 -1.55 -11.45 14.21
CA HIS A 91 -2.75 -11.35 15.03
C HIS A 91 -3.45 -9.98 14.91
N VAL A 92 -2.69 -8.89 15.05
CA VAL A 92 -3.22 -7.53 14.89
C VAL A 92 -3.73 -7.30 13.47
N LEU A 93 -2.95 -7.69 12.46
CA LEU A 93 -3.32 -7.53 11.07
C LEU A 93 -4.59 -8.30 10.69
N ARG A 94 -4.77 -9.53 11.19
CA ARG A 94 -5.96 -10.35 10.93
C ARG A 94 -7.25 -9.71 11.43
N GLU A 95 -7.20 -8.99 12.51
CA GLU A 95 -8.35 -8.22 12.99
C GLU A 95 -8.52 -6.91 12.20
N THR A 96 -7.43 -6.21 11.92
CA THR A 96 -7.43 -4.93 11.22
C THR A 96 -7.93 -5.08 9.78
N VAL A 97 -7.57 -6.17 9.08
CA VAL A 97 -7.94 -6.40 7.67
C VAL A 97 -9.45 -6.42 7.45
N LYS A 98 -10.22 -6.83 8.44
CA LYS A 98 -11.70 -6.86 8.40
C LYS A 98 -12.33 -5.48 8.31
N SER A 99 -11.55 -4.44 8.60
CA SER A 99 -11.97 -3.04 8.54
C SER A 99 -11.55 -2.33 7.26
N ILE A 100 -10.79 -3.00 6.38
CA ILE A 100 -10.37 -2.41 5.10
C ILE A 100 -11.53 -2.51 4.11
N PRO A 101 -12.03 -1.40 3.55
CA PRO A 101 -13.00 -1.43 2.46
C PRO A 101 -12.43 -2.20 1.26
N ILE A 102 -13.24 -3.07 0.65
CA ILE A 102 -12.75 -3.96 -0.43
C ILE A 102 -12.22 -3.19 -1.64
N GLU A 103 -12.75 -2.00 -1.89
CA GLU A 103 -12.32 -1.10 -2.95
C GLU A 103 -10.98 -0.41 -2.66
N LYS A 104 -10.53 -0.44 -1.40
CA LYS A 104 -9.23 0.10 -0.95
C LYS A 104 -8.18 -0.98 -0.72
N LEU A 105 -8.59 -2.24 -0.76
CA LEU A 105 -7.72 -3.38 -0.52
C LEU A 105 -6.96 -3.76 -1.79
N MET A 106 -5.65 -3.91 -1.66
CA MET A 106 -4.76 -4.50 -2.67
C MET A 106 -4.03 -5.71 -2.07
N ILE A 107 -3.65 -6.65 -2.91
CA ILE A 107 -2.80 -7.78 -2.53
C ILE A 107 -1.54 -7.77 -3.37
N GLU A 108 -0.43 -8.12 -2.74
CA GLU A 108 0.90 -8.08 -3.33
C GLU A 108 1.78 -9.20 -2.75
N THR A 109 2.87 -9.53 -3.40
CA THR A 109 3.79 -10.57 -2.92
C THR A 109 4.93 -10.02 -2.10
N ASP A 110 5.44 -8.85 -2.45
CA ASP A 110 6.72 -8.31 -1.98
C ASP A 110 7.90 -9.27 -2.24
N CYS A 111 7.80 -10.05 -3.33
CA CYS A 111 8.86 -11.01 -3.68
C CYS A 111 10.19 -10.29 -3.95
N PRO A 112 11.32 -10.89 -3.57
CA PRO A 112 11.53 -12.27 -3.12
C PRO A 112 11.31 -12.51 -1.61
N TYR A 113 10.76 -11.54 -0.89
CA TYR A 113 10.51 -11.57 0.56
C TYR A 113 9.11 -12.09 0.89
N LEU A 114 8.83 -12.31 2.18
CA LEU A 114 7.49 -12.56 2.73
C LEU A 114 6.74 -13.75 2.11
N ILE A 115 7.42 -14.91 1.96
CA ILE A 115 6.78 -16.16 1.54
C ILE A 115 5.54 -16.42 2.41
N PRO A 116 4.34 -16.66 1.82
CA PRO A 116 3.16 -17.10 2.56
C PRO A 116 3.46 -18.41 3.33
N ARG A 117 3.30 -18.39 4.65
CA ARG A 117 3.65 -19.55 5.49
C ARG A 117 2.61 -20.67 5.50
N ASN A 118 1.45 -20.41 4.94
CA ASN A 118 0.38 -21.41 4.75
C ASN A 118 0.61 -22.33 3.55
N ILE A 119 1.76 -22.23 2.87
CA ILE A 119 2.16 -23.11 1.77
C ILE A 119 3.47 -23.83 2.05
N LYS A 120 3.65 -24.98 1.40
CA LYS A 120 4.93 -25.70 1.38
C LYS A 120 5.69 -25.36 0.11
N THR A 121 6.90 -24.82 0.26
CA THR A 121 7.79 -24.49 -0.86
C THR A 121 9.10 -25.27 -0.76
N LYS A 122 9.78 -25.47 -1.88
CA LYS A 122 11.11 -26.13 -1.91
C LYS A 122 12.25 -25.19 -1.52
N GLY A 123 11.99 -23.87 -1.37
CA GLY A 123 13.01 -22.86 -1.09
C GLY A 123 12.50 -21.76 -0.17
N ASN A 124 13.37 -20.80 0.11
CA ASN A 124 13.10 -19.67 1.01
C ASN A 124 12.83 -18.36 0.23
N ARG A 125 12.51 -18.46 -1.07
CA ARG A 125 12.27 -17.31 -1.94
C ARG A 125 10.80 -17.22 -2.30
N ASN A 126 10.21 -16.04 -2.10
CA ASN A 126 8.86 -15.73 -2.56
C ASN A 126 8.83 -15.46 -4.07
N GLU A 127 7.69 -15.73 -4.69
CA GLU A 127 7.46 -15.58 -6.13
C GLU A 127 6.09 -14.96 -6.41
N PRO A 128 5.91 -14.24 -7.54
CA PRO A 128 4.61 -13.71 -7.93
C PRO A 128 3.52 -14.78 -8.06
N SER A 129 3.90 -16.01 -8.39
CA SER A 129 3.01 -17.17 -8.49
C SER A 129 2.32 -17.55 -7.17
N PHE A 130 2.81 -17.05 -6.03
CA PHE A 130 2.23 -17.30 -4.71
C PHE A 130 1.13 -16.30 -4.31
N LEU A 131 0.88 -15.28 -5.13
CA LEU A 131 -0.19 -14.30 -4.89
C LEU A 131 -1.58 -14.92 -4.61
N PRO A 132 -2.01 -16.01 -5.31
CA PRO A 132 -3.28 -16.66 -5.02
C PRO A 132 -3.44 -17.16 -3.58
N HIS A 133 -2.34 -17.55 -2.91
CA HIS A 133 -2.37 -18.01 -1.51
C HIS A 133 -2.68 -16.85 -0.55
N ILE A 134 -2.13 -15.66 -0.83
CA ILE A 134 -2.43 -14.44 -0.07
C ILE A 134 -3.90 -14.05 -0.31
N ALA A 135 -4.36 -14.08 -1.56
CA ALA A 135 -5.75 -13.79 -1.91
C ALA A 135 -6.74 -14.70 -1.19
N ASN A 136 -6.44 -16.01 -1.12
CA ASN A 136 -7.28 -16.98 -0.44
C ASN A 136 -7.34 -16.70 1.07
N GLU A 137 -6.21 -16.40 1.71
CA GLU A 137 -6.17 -16.08 3.14
C GLU A 137 -7.00 -14.83 3.46
N VAL A 138 -6.83 -13.77 2.67
CA VAL A 138 -7.61 -12.54 2.81
C VAL A 138 -9.09 -12.79 2.58
N SER A 139 -9.46 -13.58 1.56
CA SER A 139 -10.85 -13.95 1.29
C SER A 139 -11.49 -14.68 2.47
N MET A 140 -10.79 -15.66 3.03
CA MET A 140 -11.29 -16.39 4.22
C MET A 140 -11.51 -15.47 5.42
N LEU A 141 -10.65 -14.46 5.60
CA LEU A 141 -10.79 -13.50 6.70
C LEU A 141 -11.96 -12.56 6.52
N LEU A 142 -12.22 -12.13 5.28
CA LEU A 142 -13.32 -11.22 4.94
C LEU A 142 -14.68 -11.94 4.89
N ASP A 143 -14.72 -13.19 4.44
CA ASP A 143 -15.94 -14.00 4.35
C ASP A 143 -16.39 -14.59 5.69
N THR A 144 -15.59 -14.45 6.75
CA THR A 144 -15.97 -14.93 8.07
C THR A 144 -17.06 -14.02 8.65
N PRO A 145 -18.35 -14.40 8.64
CA PRO A 145 -19.39 -13.59 9.28
C PRO A 145 -19.09 -13.51 10.77
N ARG A 146 -19.24 -12.34 11.37
CA ARG A 146 -19.06 -12.08 12.82
C ARG A 146 -19.92 -12.98 13.75
N ARG A 147 -20.65 -13.96 13.17
CA ARG A 147 -21.46 -14.96 13.90
C ARG A 147 -21.44 -16.31 13.20
N ARG A 148 -20.49 -17.17 13.52
CA ARG A 148 -20.70 -18.65 13.50
C ARG A 148 -19.71 -19.37 14.40
N ARG A 149 -19.81 -19.14 15.70
CA ARG A 149 -19.44 -20.18 16.67
C ARG A 149 -20.57 -21.20 16.73
N ASN A 150 -20.66 -22.25 16.05
CA ASN A 150 -21.65 -23.33 16.01
C ASN A 150 -22.52 -23.40 14.75
N ARG A 151 -21.89 -23.76 13.62
CA ARG A 151 -22.60 -24.46 12.56
C ARG A 151 -21.65 -25.42 11.83
N PRO A 152 -22.04 -26.68 11.58
CA PRO A 152 -21.24 -27.62 10.80
C PRO A 152 -21.10 -27.13 9.35
N PRO A 153 -20.07 -27.57 8.60
CA PRO A 153 -19.79 -27.07 7.26
C PRO A 153 -20.96 -27.32 6.32
N ALA A 154 -21.58 -26.23 5.86
CA ALA A 154 -22.54 -26.28 4.78
C ALA A 154 -21.75 -26.32 3.45
N ARG A 155 -22.25 -27.13 2.51
CA ARG A 155 -21.73 -27.27 1.13
C ARG A 155 -21.43 -25.90 0.52
N ALA A 156 -20.29 -25.81 -0.17
CA ALA A 156 -19.75 -24.62 -0.80
C ALA A 156 -20.82 -23.89 -1.65
N ALA A 157 -21.12 -22.64 -1.24
CA ALA A 157 -21.80 -21.67 -2.07
C ALA A 157 -20.77 -20.97 -2.99
N PRO A 158 -21.17 -20.51 -4.19
CA PRO A 158 -20.23 -19.94 -5.14
C PRO A 158 -19.57 -18.68 -4.57
N THR A 159 -18.25 -18.69 -4.55
CA THR A 159 -17.38 -17.61 -4.13
C THR A 159 -17.73 -16.32 -4.88
N ARG A 160 -18.04 -15.25 -4.14
CA ARG A 160 -18.06 -13.89 -4.67
C ARG A 160 -16.67 -13.61 -5.25
N ARG A 161 -16.63 -13.40 -6.57
CA ARG A 161 -15.38 -13.10 -7.29
C ARG A 161 -14.72 -11.86 -6.68
N LEU A 162 -13.57 -12.04 -6.03
CA LEU A 162 -12.64 -10.96 -5.80
C LEU A 162 -12.31 -10.38 -7.18
N ARG A 163 -12.74 -9.14 -7.45
CA ARG A 163 -12.26 -8.45 -8.63
C ARG A 163 -10.81 -8.07 -8.35
N LEU A 164 -9.88 -8.72 -9.03
CA LEU A 164 -8.53 -8.19 -9.18
C LEU A 164 -8.69 -6.82 -9.84
N ALA A 165 -8.54 -5.76 -9.05
CA ALA A 165 -8.41 -4.42 -9.57
C ALA A 165 -6.99 -4.26 -10.11
N LEU A 166 -6.73 -4.83 -11.28
CA LEU A 166 -5.69 -4.30 -12.15
C LEU A 166 -6.18 -2.90 -12.52
N ALA A 167 -5.61 -1.88 -11.89
CA ALA A 167 -5.91 -0.50 -12.21
C ALA A 167 -5.48 -0.22 -13.66
N SER A 168 -6.43 -0.32 -14.59
CA SER A 168 -6.28 0.33 -15.88
C SER A 168 -6.35 1.83 -15.62
N VAL A 169 -5.21 2.48 -15.73
CA VAL A 169 -5.10 3.93 -15.72
C VAL A 169 -5.73 4.44 -17.01
N SER A 170 -7.02 4.79 -16.99
CA SER A 170 -7.62 5.55 -18.07
C SER A 170 -7.08 6.97 -18.01
N SER A 171 -6.49 7.41 -19.12
CA SER A 171 -5.99 8.75 -19.33
C SER A 171 -7.17 9.74 -19.34
N HIS A 172 -7.38 10.43 -18.21
CA HIS A 172 -8.15 11.67 -18.18
C HIS A 172 -7.15 12.82 -18.18
N SER A 173 -7.33 13.75 -19.10
CA SER A 173 -6.59 15.02 -19.15
C SER A 173 -6.80 15.76 -17.83
N ALA A 174 -5.72 15.93 -17.07
CA ALA A 174 -5.73 16.65 -15.81
C ALA A 174 -5.81 18.15 -16.07
N PRO A 175 -6.54 18.92 -15.22
CA PRO A 175 -6.44 20.38 -15.22
C PRO A 175 -5.04 20.81 -14.80
N GLU A 176 -4.54 21.91 -15.36
CA GLU A 176 -3.24 22.49 -15.00
C GLU A 176 -3.23 22.84 -13.50
N SER A 177 -2.23 22.29 -12.80
CA SER A 177 -2.07 22.49 -11.37
C SER A 177 -1.62 23.93 -11.07
N PRO A 178 -2.16 24.60 -10.04
CA PRO A 178 -1.69 25.92 -9.65
C PRO A 178 -0.25 25.86 -9.12
N PRO A 179 0.53 26.96 -9.25
CA PRO A 179 1.93 26.97 -8.81
C PRO A 179 2.04 26.86 -7.28
N TRP A 180 3.06 26.14 -6.82
CA TRP A 180 3.37 25.91 -5.43
C TRP A 180 3.68 27.18 -4.66
N PRO A 181 3.24 27.34 -3.42
CA PRO A 181 3.80 28.36 -2.55
C PRO A 181 5.23 27.98 -2.16
N GLY A 182 6.21 28.74 -2.65
CA GLY A 182 7.63 28.59 -2.28
C GLY A 182 8.53 27.85 -3.28
N SER A 183 8.11 27.65 -4.52
CA SER A 183 8.98 27.11 -5.57
C SER A 183 10.01 28.14 -6.03
N PRO A 184 11.32 27.83 -6.05
CA PRO A 184 12.26 28.61 -6.82
C PRO A 184 11.92 28.49 -8.30
N ALA A 185 12.01 29.59 -9.04
CA ALA A 185 11.81 29.62 -10.49
C ALA A 185 12.83 28.66 -11.15
N PHE A 186 12.34 27.67 -11.87
CA PHE A 186 13.21 26.82 -12.68
C PHE A 186 13.66 27.58 -13.92
N PRO A 187 14.95 27.47 -14.30
CA PRO A 187 15.39 28.01 -15.59
C PRO A 187 14.67 27.30 -16.74
N ALA A 188 14.33 28.08 -17.77
CA ALA A 188 13.68 27.58 -18.98
C ALA A 188 14.50 26.41 -19.61
N PRO A 189 13.84 25.42 -20.25
CA PRO A 189 14.56 24.35 -20.92
C PRO A 189 15.47 24.93 -22.01
N LEU A 190 16.73 24.50 -21.97
CA LEU A 190 17.69 24.80 -23.04
C LEU A 190 17.19 24.16 -24.34
N THR A 191 16.85 24.99 -25.30
CA THR A 191 16.58 24.57 -26.67
C THR A 191 17.88 24.04 -27.28
N CYS A 192 17.97 22.75 -27.51
CA CYS A 192 19.07 22.15 -28.27
C CYS A 192 18.87 22.50 -29.74
N THR A 193 19.60 23.53 -30.25
CA THR A 193 19.77 23.72 -31.67
C THR A 193 20.90 22.85 -32.12
N THR A 194 20.58 21.80 -32.87
CA THR A 194 21.54 21.01 -33.62
C THR A 194 21.98 21.79 -34.86
N PRO A 195 23.28 21.72 -35.24
CA PRO A 195 23.81 22.32 -36.45
C PRO A 195 23.39 21.55 -37.72
#